data_9814ae1d63b515d1f670c2b2783aaa9c
#
_entry.id   9814ae1d63b515d1f670c2b2783aaa9c
#
_cell.length_a   1.000
_cell.length_b   1.000
_cell.length_c   1.000
_cell.angle_alpha   90.00
_cell.angle_beta   90.00
_cell.angle_gamma   90.00
#
_symmetry.space_group_name_H-M   'P 1'
#
loop_
_entity.id
_entity.type
_entity.pdbx_description
1 polymer ?
#
loop_
_entity_poly.entity_id
_entity_poly.type
_entity_poly.pdbx_seq_one_letter_code
_entity_poly.pdbx_strand_id
1 'polypeptide(L)'
;MNMHSTAGTPAPLLTVDGVTLQYKTPDVLVTATHRVNFEVYKADRFVLLGPSGCGKSTLLKAIGGYITPSEGRIRLKGKDVSEPGPDRMMVFQEFDQLLPWKTVGENVMFALTSSGRLSAAEARERARSYIDKVGLTKFIDSFPHMLSGGMKQRVAIARGMAMEPDVLLMDEPFAALDALTRRKMQDELLQLWDDTHFTVLFVTHSIEEAIRIGTRILLLSPHPGQVKAELNSIPTEELGTTSQVELEARINDMLFAH
;
A
#
# COMPACT_ATOMS: atom_id res chain seq x y z
N MET A 1 -40.15 -24.47 -2.87
CA MET A 1 -38.99 -24.79 -2.03
C MET A 1 -37.83 -24.00 -2.59
N ASN A 2 -37.74 -22.71 -2.16
CA ASN A 2 -36.72 -21.76 -2.66
C ASN A 2 -35.48 -21.87 -1.82
N MET A 3 -34.45 -22.49 -2.34
CA MET A 3 -33.10 -22.41 -1.79
C MET A 3 -32.49 -21.05 -2.19
N HIS A 4 -32.59 -20.06 -1.32
CA HIS A 4 -31.75 -18.88 -1.42
C HIS A 4 -30.37 -19.31 -0.97
N SER A 5 -29.46 -19.45 -1.95
CA SER A 5 -28.03 -19.56 -1.70
C SER A 5 -27.56 -18.22 -1.09
N THR A 6 -27.33 -18.21 0.20
CA THR A 6 -26.59 -17.14 0.86
C THR A 6 -25.12 -17.25 0.43
N ALA A 7 -24.76 -16.52 -0.62
CA ALA A 7 -23.35 -16.26 -0.91
C ALA A 7 -22.79 -15.53 0.31
N GLY A 8 -22.05 -16.23 1.17
CA GLY A 8 -21.42 -15.65 2.35
C GLY A 8 -20.47 -14.53 1.92
N THR A 9 -20.53 -13.40 2.60
CA THR A 9 -19.55 -12.31 2.45
C THR A 9 -18.14 -12.90 2.51
N PRO A 10 -17.23 -12.62 1.57
CA PRO A 10 -15.89 -13.16 1.60
C PRO A 10 -15.19 -12.77 2.91
N ALA A 11 -14.44 -13.70 3.48
CA ALA A 11 -13.68 -13.41 4.71
C ALA A 11 -12.61 -12.34 4.43
N PRO A 12 -12.42 -11.37 5.33
CA PRO A 12 -11.42 -10.33 5.16
C PRO A 12 -10.01 -10.94 5.18
N LEU A 13 -9.16 -10.43 4.30
CA LEU A 13 -7.74 -10.77 4.26
C LEU A 13 -6.98 -10.12 5.43
N LEU A 14 -7.24 -8.82 5.64
CA LEU A 14 -6.68 -8.02 6.73
C LEU A 14 -7.83 -7.40 7.54
N THR A 15 -7.73 -7.48 8.86
CA THR A 15 -8.67 -6.84 9.79
C THR A 15 -7.91 -5.91 10.73
N VAL A 16 -8.33 -4.67 10.82
CA VAL A 16 -7.89 -3.67 11.79
C VAL A 16 -9.05 -3.41 12.73
N ASP A 17 -8.91 -3.76 14.01
CA ASP A 17 -10.00 -3.81 14.99
C ASP A 17 -9.67 -2.94 16.20
N GLY A 18 -10.31 -1.77 16.32
CA GLY A 18 -10.18 -0.84 17.44
C GLY A 18 -8.78 -0.28 17.64
N VAL A 19 -7.97 -0.16 16.60
CA VAL A 19 -6.55 0.16 16.70
C VAL A 19 -6.31 1.60 17.13
N THR A 20 -5.66 1.76 18.29
CA THR A 20 -5.10 3.01 18.79
C THR A 20 -3.58 2.92 18.77
N LEU A 21 -2.93 3.92 18.17
CA LEU A 21 -1.48 4.03 18.07
C LEU A 21 -1.00 5.25 18.82
N GLN A 22 -0.10 5.00 19.78
CA GLN A 22 0.49 6.04 20.61
C GLN A 22 2.01 5.93 20.59
N TYR A 23 2.69 7.05 20.66
CA TYR A 23 4.13 7.10 20.86
C TYR A 23 4.47 8.17 21.89
N LYS A 24 5.49 7.89 22.68
CA LYS A 24 5.95 8.79 23.72
C LYS A 24 7.08 9.64 23.18
N THR A 25 6.90 10.95 23.16
CA THR A 25 8.00 11.91 23.07
C THR A 25 8.57 12.18 24.47
N PRO A 26 9.72 12.87 24.61
CA PRO A 26 10.26 13.17 25.93
C PRO A 26 9.26 13.83 26.87
N ASP A 27 8.35 14.66 26.34
CA ASP A 27 7.47 15.52 27.11
C ASP A 27 5.99 15.13 27.07
N VAL A 28 5.53 14.41 26.01
CA VAL A 28 4.11 14.18 25.76
C VAL A 28 3.84 12.79 25.18
N LEU A 29 2.70 12.21 25.56
CA LEU A 29 2.13 11.05 24.88
C LEU A 29 1.30 11.52 23.68
N VAL A 30 1.72 11.16 22.48
CA VAL A 30 1.05 11.53 21.24
C VAL A 30 0.21 10.36 20.73
N THR A 31 -1.09 10.59 20.52
CA THR A 31 -2.00 9.61 19.91
C THR A 31 -2.08 9.83 18.42
N ALA A 32 -1.42 9.02 17.62
CA ALA A 32 -1.41 9.15 16.16
C ALA A 32 -2.75 8.77 15.53
N THR A 33 -3.32 7.62 15.96
CA THR A 33 -4.66 7.17 15.54
C THR A 33 -5.46 6.70 16.75
N HIS A 34 -6.79 6.81 16.69
CA HIS A 34 -7.66 6.43 17.78
C HIS A 34 -8.81 5.53 17.30
N ARG A 35 -8.86 4.30 17.80
CA ARG A 35 -9.89 3.28 17.57
C ARG A 35 -10.27 3.09 16.10
N VAL A 36 -9.25 2.98 15.24
CA VAL A 36 -9.45 2.77 13.80
C VAL A 36 -9.93 1.35 13.54
N ASN A 37 -10.97 1.21 12.71
CA ASN A 37 -11.57 -0.05 12.30
C ASN A 37 -11.73 -0.09 10.78
N PHE A 38 -11.28 -1.15 10.14
CA PHE A 38 -11.57 -1.46 8.74
C PHE A 38 -11.13 -2.87 8.38
N GLU A 39 -11.60 -3.33 7.21
CA GLU A 39 -11.27 -4.63 6.64
C GLU A 39 -10.79 -4.46 5.20
N VAL A 40 -9.78 -5.25 4.80
CA VAL A 40 -9.28 -5.32 3.42
C VAL A 40 -9.52 -6.71 2.90
N TYR A 41 -10.04 -6.80 1.68
CA TYR A 41 -10.33 -8.08 1.02
C TYR A 41 -9.26 -8.40 -0.03
N LYS A 42 -9.22 -9.66 -0.45
CA LYS A 42 -8.30 -10.09 -1.50
C LYS A 42 -8.55 -9.31 -2.79
N ALA A 43 -7.48 -8.88 -3.44
CA ALA A 43 -7.48 -8.06 -4.64
C ALA A 43 -8.05 -6.64 -4.46
N ASP A 44 -8.24 -6.15 -3.24
CA ASP A 44 -8.55 -4.74 -3.00
C ASP A 44 -7.36 -3.84 -3.36
N ARG A 45 -7.66 -2.70 -3.95
CA ARG A 45 -6.81 -1.51 -3.94
C ARG A 45 -7.37 -0.56 -2.86
N PHE A 46 -7.00 -0.84 -1.61
CA PHE A 46 -7.52 -0.12 -0.44
C PHE A 46 -6.68 1.10 -0.15
N VAL A 47 -7.27 2.29 -0.16
CA VAL A 47 -6.56 3.55 0.03
C VAL A 47 -6.87 4.16 1.40
N LEU A 48 -5.83 4.51 2.15
CA LEU A 48 -5.93 5.38 3.33
C LEU A 48 -5.68 6.82 2.91
N LEU A 49 -6.72 7.64 2.96
CA LEU A 49 -6.68 9.06 2.60
C LEU A 49 -6.91 9.94 3.83
N GLY A 50 -6.18 11.02 3.94
CA GLY A 50 -6.35 11.99 5.01
C GLY A 50 -5.24 13.03 5.04
N PRO A 51 -5.39 14.12 5.81
CA PRO A 51 -4.40 15.19 5.89
C PRO A 51 -3.04 14.70 6.40
N SER A 52 -1.99 15.46 6.11
CA SER A 52 -0.65 15.16 6.62
C SER A 52 -0.65 15.16 8.16
N GLY A 53 0.08 14.23 8.76
CA GLY A 53 0.17 14.08 10.21
C GLY A 53 -1.01 13.37 10.91
N CYS A 54 -2.04 12.91 10.19
CA CYS A 54 -3.17 12.20 10.80
C CYS A 54 -2.88 10.74 11.17
N GLY A 55 -1.64 10.26 11.01
CA GLY A 55 -1.26 8.92 11.47
C GLY A 55 -1.29 7.81 10.41
N LYS A 56 -1.51 8.09 9.11
CA LYS A 56 -1.56 7.10 8.03
C LYS A 56 -0.31 6.21 7.95
N SER A 57 0.87 6.83 7.89
CA SER A 57 2.15 6.10 7.83
C SER A 57 2.42 5.30 9.11
N THR A 58 1.98 5.83 10.27
CA THR A 58 2.07 5.11 11.55
C THR A 58 1.17 3.88 11.55
N LEU A 59 -0.06 4.03 11.03
CA LEU A 59 -1.00 2.92 10.88
C LEU A 59 -0.47 1.87 9.89
N LEU A 60 0.09 2.31 8.77
CA LEU A 60 0.69 1.41 7.78
C LEU A 60 1.86 0.61 8.39
N LYS A 61 2.72 1.27 9.17
CA LYS A 61 3.82 0.60 9.91
C LYS A 61 3.31 -0.40 10.94
N ALA A 62 2.20 -0.10 11.63
CA ALA A 62 1.58 -1.05 12.55
C ALA A 62 1.02 -2.27 11.82
N ILE A 63 0.39 -2.09 10.66
CA ILE A 63 -0.06 -3.18 9.79
C ILE A 63 1.13 -4.01 9.30
N GLY A 64 2.25 -3.36 9.00
CA GLY A 64 3.50 -4.04 8.64
C GLY A 64 4.16 -4.81 9.79
N GLY A 65 3.69 -4.64 11.04
CA GLY A 65 4.27 -5.28 12.21
C GLY A 65 5.48 -4.55 12.79
N TYR A 66 5.77 -3.30 12.35
CA TYR A 66 6.89 -2.50 12.87
C TYR A 66 6.54 -1.74 14.15
N ILE A 67 5.25 -1.55 14.42
CA ILE A 67 4.73 -0.83 15.59
C ILE A 67 3.61 -1.67 16.20
N THR A 68 3.67 -1.90 17.52
CA THR A 68 2.61 -2.59 18.23
C THR A 68 1.53 -1.58 18.64
N PRO A 69 0.24 -1.84 18.35
CA PRO A 69 -0.86 -1.01 18.83
C PRO A 69 -0.89 -0.93 20.36
N SER A 70 -1.23 0.26 20.91
CA SER A 70 -1.49 0.42 22.33
C SER A 70 -2.85 -0.15 22.74
N GLU A 71 -3.83 -0.16 21.83
CA GLU A 71 -5.14 -0.76 21.99
C GLU A 71 -5.59 -1.36 20.65
N GLY A 72 -6.49 -2.34 20.72
CA GLY A 72 -7.00 -3.04 19.54
C GLY A 72 -6.04 -4.09 19.00
N ARG A 73 -6.32 -4.59 17.80
CA ARG A 73 -5.50 -5.63 17.17
C ARG A 73 -5.54 -5.56 15.66
N ILE A 74 -4.50 -6.08 15.04
CA ILE A 74 -4.38 -6.21 13.58
C ILE A 74 -4.21 -7.69 13.28
N ARG A 75 -4.99 -8.20 12.33
CA ARG A 75 -4.91 -9.61 11.90
C ARG A 75 -4.78 -9.73 10.40
N LEU A 76 -3.92 -10.62 9.96
CA LEU A 76 -3.81 -11.04 8.57
C LEU A 76 -4.21 -12.51 8.47
N LYS A 77 -5.20 -12.84 7.64
CA LYS A 77 -5.76 -14.20 7.53
C LYS A 77 -6.17 -14.77 8.90
N GLY A 78 -6.74 -13.92 9.77
CA GLY A 78 -7.16 -14.28 11.12
C GLY A 78 -6.06 -14.43 12.16
N LYS A 79 -4.77 -14.30 11.79
CA LYS A 79 -3.62 -14.36 12.70
C LYS A 79 -3.19 -12.97 13.12
N ASP A 80 -2.89 -12.79 14.41
CA ASP A 80 -2.42 -11.52 14.93
C ASP A 80 -1.06 -11.14 14.32
N VAL A 81 -0.93 -9.87 13.97
CA VAL A 81 0.31 -9.26 13.47
C VAL A 81 1.12 -8.76 14.65
N SER A 82 2.26 -9.39 14.95
CA SER A 82 3.15 -9.04 16.06
C SER A 82 4.52 -8.55 15.63
N GLU A 83 4.96 -8.91 14.42
CA GLU A 83 6.29 -8.61 13.89
C GLU A 83 6.24 -8.49 12.35
N PRO A 84 7.25 -7.87 11.69
CA PRO A 84 7.33 -7.83 10.24
C PRO A 84 7.45 -9.23 9.65
N GLY A 85 6.79 -9.43 8.51
CA GLY A 85 6.79 -10.73 7.84
C GLY A 85 6.76 -10.62 6.31
N PRO A 86 7.18 -11.69 5.61
CA PRO A 86 7.22 -11.71 4.15
C PRO A 86 5.83 -11.78 3.49
N ASP A 87 4.78 -11.97 4.28
CA ASP A 87 3.37 -11.90 3.89
C ASP A 87 2.84 -10.48 3.77
N ARG A 88 3.61 -9.49 4.25
CA ARG A 88 3.32 -8.05 4.23
C ARG A 88 4.58 -7.28 3.83
N MET A 89 4.72 -6.97 2.57
CA MET A 89 5.87 -6.20 2.09
C MET A 89 5.56 -4.72 2.06
N MET A 90 6.52 -3.90 2.52
CA MET A 90 6.36 -2.44 2.56
C MET A 90 7.24 -1.76 1.52
N VAL A 91 6.64 -0.82 0.79
CA VAL A 91 7.29 0.13 -0.12
C VAL A 91 7.20 1.51 0.52
N PHE A 92 8.34 2.08 0.87
CA PHE A 92 8.43 3.38 1.54
C PHE A 92 8.39 4.54 0.55
N GLN A 93 8.10 5.73 1.05
CA GLN A 93 8.12 6.98 0.29
C GLN A 93 9.52 7.33 -0.21
N GLU A 94 10.53 7.02 0.57
CA GLU A 94 11.92 7.39 0.31
C GLU A 94 12.53 6.56 -0.83
N PHE A 95 13.29 7.22 -1.71
CA PHE A 95 13.98 6.54 -2.82
C PHE A 95 15.21 5.75 -2.38
N ASP A 96 15.75 6.01 -1.18
CA ASP A 96 16.96 5.38 -0.65
C ASP A 96 16.69 4.04 0.07
N GLN A 97 15.52 3.46 -0.17
CA GLN A 97 15.14 2.14 0.36
C GLN A 97 15.84 0.97 -0.37
N LEU A 98 16.52 1.22 -1.47
CA LEU A 98 17.30 0.20 -2.19
C LEU A 98 18.71 0.10 -1.57
N LEU A 99 19.27 -1.12 -1.60
CA LEU A 99 20.65 -1.37 -1.17
C LEU A 99 21.60 -0.76 -2.22
N PRO A 100 22.32 0.33 -1.90
CA PRO A 100 23.09 1.08 -2.91
C PRO A 100 24.28 0.31 -3.49
N TRP A 101 24.76 -0.70 -2.80
CA TRP A 101 25.86 -1.59 -3.23
C TRP A 101 25.39 -2.82 -4.03
N LYS A 102 24.09 -2.95 -4.29
CA LYS A 102 23.51 -4.02 -5.08
C LYS A 102 22.89 -3.48 -6.36
N THR A 103 22.98 -4.26 -7.43
CA THR A 103 22.30 -3.95 -8.68
C THR A 103 20.77 -4.07 -8.55
N VAL A 104 20.02 -3.64 -9.56
CA VAL A 104 18.56 -3.84 -9.62
C VAL A 104 18.20 -5.30 -9.41
N GLY A 105 18.84 -6.21 -10.16
CA GLY A 105 18.61 -7.65 -10.04
C GLY A 105 18.90 -8.18 -8.66
N GLU A 106 20.02 -7.78 -8.07
CA GLU A 106 20.44 -8.18 -6.73
C GLU A 106 19.55 -7.60 -5.62
N ASN A 107 19.01 -6.40 -5.79
CA ASN A 107 18.06 -5.80 -4.84
C ASN A 107 16.78 -6.64 -4.74
N VAL A 108 16.23 -7.08 -5.88
CA VAL A 108 15.04 -7.93 -5.90
C VAL A 108 15.37 -9.34 -5.39
N MET A 109 16.46 -9.92 -5.87
CA MET A 109 16.94 -11.23 -5.41
C MET A 109 17.20 -11.30 -3.90
N PHE A 110 17.74 -10.23 -3.30
CA PHE A 110 18.10 -10.19 -1.89
C PHE A 110 16.90 -10.50 -0.98
N ALA A 111 15.74 -9.92 -1.25
CA ALA A 111 14.53 -10.20 -0.47
C ALA A 111 14.14 -11.68 -0.55
N LEU A 112 14.21 -12.27 -1.74
CA LEU A 112 13.86 -13.67 -2.00
C LEU A 112 14.81 -14.65 -1.31
N THR A 113 16.12 -14.41 -1.42
CA THR A 113 17.13 -15.30 -0.83
C THR A 113 17.20 -15.16 0.70
N SER A 114 17.03 -13.93 1.23
CA SER A 114 17.04 -13.70 2.69
C SER A 114 15.86 -14.35 3.40
N SER A 115 14.74 -14.59 2.70
CA SER A 115 13.59 -15.30 3.25
C SER A 115 13.83 -16.80 3.42
N GLY A 116 14.84 -17.36 2.78
CA GLY A 116 15.14 -18.79 2.78
C GLY A 116 14.10 -19.68 2.06
N ARG A 117 13.14 -19.08 1.34
CA ARG A 117 12.04 -19.80 0.69
C ARG A 117 12.37 -20.36 -0.67
N LEU A 118 13.37 -19.78 -1.35
CA LEU A 118 13.75 -20.10 -2.71
C LEU A 118 15.24 -20.40 -2.81
N SER A 119 15.61 -21.32 -3.69
CA SER A 119 16.99 -21.49 -4.13
C SER A 119 17.49 -20.25 -4.89
N ALA A 120 18.80 -20.08 -5.01
CA ALA A 120 19.40 -18.96 -5.74
C ALA A 120 18.97 -18.90 -7.22
N ALA A 121 18.73 -20.07 -7.85
CA ALA A 121 18.27 -20.15 -9.23
C ALA A 121 16.82 -19.67 -9.37
N GLU A 122 15.91 -20.17 -8.52
CA GLU A 122 14.50 -19.76 -8.49
C GLU A 122 14.36 -18.28 -8.15
N ALA A 123 15.13 -17.77 -7.18
CA ALA A 123 15.15 -16.36 -6.81
C ALA A 123 15.58 -15.47 -7.99
N ARG A 124 16.59 -15.91 -8.77
CA ARG A 124 17.05 -15.17 -9.95
C ARG A 124 15.99 -15.11 -11.04
N GLU A 125 15.34 -16.24 -11.32
CA GLU A 125 14.27 -16.31 -12.33
C GLU A 125 13.08 -15.42 -11.94
N ARG A 126 12.63 -15.53 -10.69
CA ARG A 126 11.53 -14.72 -10.15
C ARG A 126 11.87 -13.23 -10.15
N ALA A 127 13.07 -12.86 -9.69
CA ALA A 127 13.53 -11.46 -9.74
C ALA A 127 13.50 -10.90 -11.16
N ARG A 128 14.01 -11.66 -12.14
CA ARG A 128 13.99 -11.25 -13.55
C ARG A 128 12.55 -11.04 -14.06
N SER A 129 11.64 -11.95 -13.75
CA SER A 129 10.22 -11.85 -14.11
C SER A 129 9.56 -10.57 -13.59
N TYR A 130 9.77 -10.24 -12.30
CA TYR A 130 9.18 -9.03 -11.72
C TYR A 130 9.87 -7.74 -12.17
N ILE A 131 11.16 -7.77 -12.48
CA ILE A 131 11.89 -6.65 -13.09
C ILE A 131 11.37 -6.39 -14.51
N ASP A 132 11.04 -7.43 -15.26
CA ASP A 132 10.44 -7.32 -16.58
C ASP A 132 9.05 -6.69 -16.52
N LYS A 133 8.21 -7.13 -15.59
CA LYS A 133 6.85 -6.57 -15.36
C LYS A 133 6.87 -5.06 -15.07
N VAL A 134 7.92 -4.53 -14.45
CA VAL A 134 8.07 -3.09 -14.20
C VAL A 134 8.90 -2.37 -15.28
N GLY A 135 9.19 -3.04 -16.41
CA GLY A 135 9.85 -2.47 -17.56
C GLY A 135 11.33 -2.08 -17.35
N LEU A 136 12.02 -2.77 -16.44
CA LEU A 136 13.42 -2.46 -16.09
C LEU A 136 14.43 -3.53 -16.48
N THR A 137 14.09 -4.44 -17.39
CA THR A 137 14.97 -5.54 -17.83
C THR A 137 16.32 -5.05 -18.34
N LYS A 138 16.34 -3.91 -19.07
CA LYS A 138 17.58 -3.30 -19.60
C LYS A 138 18.50 -2.73 -18.53
N PHE A 139 17.99 -2.53 -17.31
CA PHE A 139 18.69 -1.93 -16.17
C PHE A 139 19.00 -2.94 -15.06
N ILE A 140 18.86 -4.25 -15.33
CA ILE A 140 18.99 -5.30 -14.32
C ILE A 140 20.34 -5.30 -13.62
N ASP A 141 21.41 -4.93 -14.34
CA ASP A 141 22.77 -4.84 -13.83
C ASP A 141 23.18 -3.41 -13.39
N SER A 142 22.25 -2.44 -13.45
CA SER A 142 22.50 -1.06 -13.01
C SER A 142 22.40 -0.94 -11.50
N PHE A 143 23.19 -0.03 -10.91
CA PHE A 143 23.11 0.30 -9.49
C PHE A 143 22.09 1.43 -9.23
N PRO A 144 21.53 1.53 -7.99
CA PRO A 144 20.53 2.54 -7.64
C PRO A 144 20.93 3.99 -7.99
N HIS A 145 22.20 4.37 -7.84
CA HIS A 145 22.67 5.71 -8.18
C HIS A 145 22.62 6.04 -9.69
N MET A 146 22.49 5.04 -10.55
CA MET A 146 22.36 5.19 -12.00
C MET A 146 20.89 5.34 -12.46
N LEU A 147 19.93 5.26 -11.52
CA LEU A 147 18.49 5.24 -11.81
C LEU A 147 17.83 6.56 -11.46
N SER A 148 16.80 6.94 -12.24
CA SER A 148 15.89 8.02 -11.85
C SER A 148 15.05 7.63 -10.61
N GLY A 149 14.45 8.62 -9.93
CA GLY A 149 13.57 8.37 -8.78
C GLY A 149 12.42 7.41 -9.10
N GLY A 150 11.75 7.59 -10.25
CA GLY A 150 10.70 6.67 -10.70
C GLY A 150 11.20 5.25 -11.00
N MET A 151 12.41 5.11 -11.53
CA MET A 151 13.02 3.79 -11.73
C MET A 151 13.34 3.11 -10.38
N LYS A 152 13.90 3.84 -9.41
CA LYS A 152 14.14 3.33 -8.05
C LYS A 152 12.84 2.83 -7.41
N GLN A 153 11.75 3.60 -7.58
CA GLN A 153 10.44 3.22 -7.06
C GLN A 153 9.90 1.93 -7.70
N ARG A 154 10.05 1.77 -9.02
CA ARG A 154 9.71 0.52 -9.72
C ARG A 154 10.51 -0.67 -9.20
N VAL A 155 11.79 -0.51 -8.93
CA VAL A 155 12.62 -1.57 -8.32
C VAL A 155 12.10 -1.94 -6.94
N ALA A 156 11.72 -0.96 -6.12
CA ALA A 156 11.16 -1.21 -4.79
C ALA A 156 9.82 -1.96 -4.86
N ILE A 157 8.95 -1.58 -5.80
CA ILE A 157 7.69 -2.29 -6.08
C ILE A 157 7.98 -3.72 -6.54
N ALA A 158 8.87 -3.92 -7.53
CA ALA A 158 9.25 -5.24 -8.01
C ALA A 158 9.82 -6.11 -6.88
N ARG A 159 10.67 -5.55 -6.01
CA ARG A 159 11.21 -6.24 -4.83
C ARG A 159 10.12 -6.70 -3.87
N GLY A 160 9.14 -5.84 -3.58
CA GLY A 160 8.01 -6.16 -2.73
C GLY A 160 7.12 -7.24 -3.35
N MET A 161 6.76 -7.08 -4.62
CA MET A 161 5.88 -8.00 -5.33
C MET A 161 6.52 -9.37 -5.61
N ALA A 162 7.84 -9.43 -5.85
CA ALA A 162 8.53 -10.69 -6.08
C ALA A 162 8.45 -11.65 -4.86
N MET A 163 8.23 -11.11 -3.67
CA MET A 163 7.96 -11.91 -2.47
C MET A 163 6.59 -12.56 -2.47
N GLU A 164 5.70 -12.18 -3.39
CA GLU A 164 4.30 -12.64 -3.47
C GLU A 164 3.60 -12.51 -2.12
N PRO A 165 3.60 -11.30 -1.52
CA PRO A 165 2.99 -11.09 -0.22
C PRO A 165 1.46 -11.18 -0.32
N ASP A 166 0.80 -11.45 0.81
CA ASP A 166 -0.65 -11.38 0.90
C ASP A 166 -1.17 -9.94 0.72
N VAL A 167 -0.41 -8.97 1.21
CA VAL A 167 -0.70 -7.54 1.04
C VAL A 167 0.58 -6.73 0.81
N LEU A 168 0.54 -5.84 -0.18
CA LEU A 168 1.59 -4.86 -0.44
C LEU A 168 1.20 -3.53 0.23
N LEU A 169 2.06 -3.03 1.10
CA LEU A 169 1.86 -1.78 1.83
C LEU A 169 2.67 -0.68 1.15
N MET A 170 2.02 0.41 0.74
CA MET A 170 2.67 1.52 0.04
C MET A 170 2.45 2.84 0.78
N ASP A 171 3.53 3.44 1.26
CA ASP A 171 3.50 4.72 1.99
C ASP A 171 3.86 5.87 1.06
N GLU A 172 2.86 6.60 0.55
CA GLU A 172 2.99 7.74 -0.36
C GLU A 172 4.01 7.51 -1.51
N PRO A 173 3.95 6.39 -2.25
CA PRO A 173 5.05 5.93 -3.11
C PRO A 173 5.35 6.87 -4.28
N PHE A 174 4.48 7.83 -4.58
CA PHE A 174 4.63 8.74 -5.71
C PHE A 174 4.77 10.21 -5.29
N ALA A 175 4.83 10.51 -3.98
CA ALA A 175 4.83 11.88 -3.48
C ALA A 175 6.04 12.71 -3.97
N ALA A 176 7.21 12.09 -4.12
CA ALA A 176 8.44 12.76 -4.53
C ALA A 176 8.63 12.84 -6.07
N LEU A 177 7.62 12.42 -6.87
CA LEU A 177 7.67 12.47 -8.32
C LEU A 177 7.00 13.74 -8.87
N ASP A 178 7.52 14.25 -9.99
CA ASP A 178 6.82 15.27 -10.77
C ASP A 178 5.48 14.77 -11.31
N ALA A 179 4.59 15.66 -11.69
CA ALA A 179 3.21 15.33 -12.07
C ALA A 179 3.12 14.33 -13.24
N LEU A 180 3.98 14.50 -14.27
CA LEU A 180 3.94 13.64 -15.46
C LEU A 180 4.45 12.22 -15.13
N THR A 181 5.57 12.13 -14.43
CA THR A 181 6.16 10.87 -13.97
C THR A 181 5.21 10.15 -13.01
N ARG A 182 4.58 10.89 -12.09
CA ARG A 182 3.59 10.36 -11.15
C ARG A 182 2.43 9.70 -11.88
N ARG A 183 1.83 10.41 -12.84
CA ARG A 183 0.71 9.87 -13.63
C ARG A 183 1.08 8.59 -14.37
N LYS A 184 2.25 8.58 -15.01
CA LYS A 184 2.78 7.39 -15.69
C LYS A 184 2.98 6.22 -14.72
N MET A 185 3.51 6.48 -13.52
CA MET A 185 3.73 5.44 -12.50
C MET A 185 2.41 4.88 -11.96
N GLN A 186 1.38 5.70 -11.83
CA GLN A 186 0.03 5.26 -11.47
C GLN A 186 -0.56 4.34 -12.53
N ASP A 187 -0.43 4.69 -13.82
CA ASP A 187 -0.89 3.86 -14.93
C ASP A 187 -0.17 2.50 -14.95
N GLU A 188 1.14 2.50 -14.76
CA GLU A 188 1.95 1.28 -14.70
C GLU A 188 1.57 0.41 -13.48
N LEU A 189 1.25 1.01 -12.33
CA LEU A 189 0.79 0.27 -11.15
C LEU A 189 -0.58 -0.37 -11.40
N LEU A 190 -1.50 0.35 -12.03
CA LEU A 190 -2.82 -0.17 -12.39
C LEU A 190 -2.71 -1.32 -13.39
N GLN A 191 -1.90 -1.17 -14.44
CA GLN A 191 -1.63 -2.25 -15.40
C GLN A 191 -1.06 -3.50 -14.70
N LEU A 192 -0.09 -3.30 -13.80
CA LEU A 192 0.49 -4.38 -13.03
C LEU A 192 -0.54 -5.08 -12.12
N TRP A 193 -1.49 -4.30 -11.59
CA TRP A 193 -2.59 -4.85 -10.80
C TRP A 193 -3.57 -5.65 -11.67
N ASP A 194 -3.92 -5.17 -12.86
CA ASP A 194 -4.77 -5.88 -13.81
C ASP A 194 -4.19 -7.25 -14.19
N ASP A 195 -2.86 -7.32 -14.33
CA ASP A 195 -2.14 -8.56 -14.69
C ASP A 195 -2.04 -9.56 -13.53
N THR A 196 -2.09 -9.10 -12.27
CA THR A 196 -1.71 -9.93 -11.11
C THR A 196 -2.72 -9.98 -9.97
N HIS A 197 -3.66 -9.04 -9.92
CA HIS A 197 -4.70 -8.89 -8.89
C HIS A 197 -4.15 -8.97 -7.45
N PHE A 198 -2.99 -8.38 -7.20
CA PHE A 198 -2.43 -8.33 -5.85
C PHE A 198 -3.26 -7.41 -4.94
N THR A 199 -3.26 -7.69 -3.65
CA THR A 199 -3.90 -6.80 -2.67
C THR A 199 -2.92 -5.69 -2.30
N VAL A 200 -3.38 -4.44 -2.35
CA VAL A 200 -2.58 -3.29 -1.95
C VAL A 200 -3.30 -2.42 -0.94
N LEU A 201 -2.56 -1.99 0.08
CA LEU A 201 -2.97 -0.94 1.00
C LEU A 201 -2.07 0.26 0.73
N PHE A 202 -2.68 1.32 0.22
CA PHE A 202 -2.02 2.49 -0.34
C PHE A 202 -2.30 3.72 0.52
N VAL A 203 -1.28 4.42 0.94
CA VAL A 203 -1.39 5.68 1.69
C VAL A 203 -1.13 6.86 0.78
N THR A 204 -2.01 7.85 0.83
CA THR A 204 -1.82 9.13 0.14
C THR A 204 -2.53 10.28 0.87
N HIS A 205 -2.15 11.51 0.55
CA HIS A 205 -2.88 12.72 0.92
C HIS A 205 -3.56 13.38 -0.29
N SER A 206 -3.38 12.83 -1.50
CA SER A 206 -3.99 13.33 -2.74
C SER A 206 -5.33 12.64 -3.01
N ILE A 207 -6.40 13.43 -3.11
CA ILE A 207 -7.76 12.95 -3.42
C ILE A 207 -7.79 12.36 -4.83
N GLU A 208 -7.19 13.05 -5.82
CA GLU A 208 -7.11 12.59 -7.20
C GLU A 208 -6.43 11.20 -7.27
N GLU A 209 -5.32 11.03 -6.57
CA GLU A 209 -4.60 9.76 -6.52
C GLU A 209 -5.43 8.66 -5.87
N ALA A 210 -6.12 8.95 -4.76
CA ALA A 210 -6.98 7.99 -4.07
C ALA A 210 -8.12 7.50 -4.96
N ILE A 211 -8.79 8.39 -5.69
CA ILE A 211 -9.87 8.06 -6.62
C ILE A 211 -9.34 7.24 -7.79
N ARG A 212 -8.16 7.61 -8.33
CA ARG A 212 -7.57 6.91 -9.47
C ARG A 212 -7.13 5.49 -9.17
N ILE A 213 -6.51 5.29 -8.01
CA ILE A 213 -5.90 4.00 -7.64
C ILE A 213 -6.89 3.10 -6.91
N GLY A 214 -7.70 3.66 -6.01
CA GLY A 214 -8.49 2.90 -5.07
C GLY A 214 -9.71 2.20 -5.67
N THR A 215 -10.02 1.00 -5.19
CA THR A 215 -11.36 0.41 -5.27
C THR A 215 -12.18 0.79 -4.04
N ARG A 216 -11.51 1.00 -2.90
CA ARG A 216 -12.10 1.45 -1.63
C ARG A 216 -11.19 2.50 -1.00
N ILE A 217 -11.79 3.55 -0.45
CA ILE A 217 -11.08 4.69 0.15
C ILE A 217 -11.57 4.87 1.58
N LEU A 218 -10.66 4.75 2.54
CA LEU A 218 -10.90 5.08 3.94
C LEU A 218 -10.42 6.49 4.24
N LEU A 219 -11.35 7.36 4.63
CA LEU A 219 -11.05 8.74 5.02
C LEU A 219 -10.71 8.80 6.50
N LEU A 220 -9.55 9.36 6.82
CA LEU A 220 -9.15 9.64 8.20
C LEU A 220 -9.31 11.12 8.53
N SER A 221 -9.78 11.40 9.77
CA SER A 221 -9.85 12.75 10.32
C SER A 221 -8.45 13.37 10.49
N PRO A 222 -8.33 14.70 10.67
CA PRO A 222 -7.13 15.29 11.24
C PRO A 222 -6.73 14.63 12.57
N HIS A 223 -5.50 14.90 13.00
CA HIS A 223 -4.91 14.32 14.22
C HIS A 223 -5.78 14.46 15.49
N PRO A 224 -5.98 13.38 16.27
CA PRO A 224 -5.62 11.99 16.01
C PRO A 224 -6.52 11.37 14.91
N GLY A 225 -5.92 10.59 14.02
CA GLY A 225 -6.65 9.97 12.92
C GLY A 225 -7.74 9.02 13.40
N GLN A 226 -8.97 9.29 13.02
CA GLN A 226 -10.15 8.44 13.23
C GLN A 226 -10.83 8.21 11.89
N VAL A 227 -11.57 7.12 11.74
CA VAL A 227 -12.34 6.87 10.53
C VAL A 227 -13.48 7.88 10.41
N LYS A 228 -13.47 8.70 9.38
CA LYS A 228 -14.58 9.61 9.02
C LYS A 228 -15.61 8.89 8.13
N ALA A 229 -15.12 8.18 7.12
CA ALA A 229 -15.96 7.44 6.17
C ALA A 229 -15.14 6.37 5.45
N GLU A 230 -15.84 5.39 4.93
CA GLU A 230 -15.32 4.47 3.92
C GLU A 230 -16.18 4.60 2.67
N LEU A 231 -15.53 4.76 1.52
CA LEU A 231 -16.17 4.98 0.23
C LEU A 231 -15.72 3.90 -0.75
N ASN A 232 -16.66 3.38 -1.53
CA ASN A 232 -16.32 2.59 -2.69
C ASN A 232 -15.96 3.55 -3.83
N SER A 233 -14.79 3.35 -4.43
CA SER A 233 -14.39 4.01 -5.65
C SER A 233 -14.61 3.01 -6.79
N ILE A 234 -15.46 3.37 -7.74
CA ILE A 234 -15.64 2.55 -8.94
C ILE A 234 -14.49 2.87 -9.89
N PRO A 235 -13.90 1.87 -10.57
CA PRO A 235 -12.83 2.12 -11.53
C PRO A 235 -13.18 3.22 -12.53
N THR A 236 -12.18 4.02 -12.86
CA THR A 236 -12.29 5.22 -13.72
C THR A 236 -12.94 4.95 -15.08
N GLU A 237 -12.88 3.71 -15.58
CA GLU A 237 -13.43 3.28 -16.88
C GLU A 237 -14.95 3.10 -16.85
N GLU A 238 -15.54 2.84 -15.68
CA GLU A 238 -17.00 2.68 -15.50
C GLU A 238 -17.68 3.97 -15.04
N LEU A 239 -16.93 4.91 -14.46
CA LEU A 239 -17.40 6.22 -14.03
C LEU A 239 -17.19 7.23 -15.15
N GLY A 240 -18.27 7.78 -15.72
CA GLY A 240 -18.17 8.97 -16.54
C GLY A 240 -17.53 10.14 -15.76
N THR A 241 -16.92 11.09 -16.47
CA THR A 241 -16.18 12.24 -15.90
C THR A 241 -16.94 12.99 -14.81
N THR A 242 -18.26 13.08 -14.91
CA THR A 242 -19.16 13.74 -13.94
C THR A 242 -19.13 13.04 -12.57
N SER A 243 -19.10 11.73 -12.56
CA SER A 243 -19.12 10.92 -11.33
C SER A 243 -17.80 10.99 -10.53
N GLN A 244 -16.66 11.21 -11.21
CA GLN A 244 -15.37 11.45 -10.53
C GLN A 244 -15.33 12.82 -9.84
N VAL A 245 -15.82 13.85 -10.52
CA VAL A 245 -15.92 15.22 -9.96
C VAL A 245 -16.83 15.23 -8.74
N GLU A 246 -17.96 14.51 -8.79
CA GLU A 246 -18.87 14.38 -7.65
C GLU A 246 -18.22 13.66 -6.46
N LEU A 247 -17.48 12.57 -6.72
CA LEU A 247 -16.76 11.85 -5.68
C LEU A 247 -15.65 12.70 -5.06
N GLU A 248 -14.90 13.44 -5.88
CA GLU A 248 -13.87 14.37 -5.42
C GLU A 248 -14.48 15.48 -4.55
N ALA A 249 -15.57 16.12 -5.00
CA ALA A 249 -16.28 17.13 -4.23
C ALA A 249 -16.77 16.58 -2.88
N ARG A 250 -17.37 15.38 -2.87
CA ARG A 250 -17.82 14.72 -1.66
C ARG A 250 -16.69 14.43 -0.68
N ILE A 251 -15.54 13.96 -1.18
CA ILE A 251 -14.35 13.69 -0.34
C ILE A 251 -13.82 15.00 0.25
N ASN A 252 -13.75 16.08 -0.57
CA ASN A 252 -13.34 17.41 -0.11
C ASN A 252 -14.24 17.92 1.02
N ASP A 253 -15.56 17.85 0.83
CA ASP A 253 -16.53 18.25 1.86
C ASP A 253 -16.33 17.45 3.15
N MET A 254 -16.15 16.13 3.04
CA MET A 254 -15.90 15.28 4.22
C MET A 254 -14.57 15.59 4.92
N LEU A 255 -13.52 15.96 4.21
CA LEU A 255 -12.21 16.24 4.81
C LEU A 255 -12.12 17.64 5.42
N PHE A 256 -12.76 18.65 4.79
CA PHE A 256 -12.53 20.07 5.08
C PHE A 256 -13.78 20.83 5.55
N ALA A 257 -15.00 20.28 5.44
CA ALA A 257 -16.18 20.88 6.07
C ALA A 257 -16.03 20.80 7.59
N HIS A 258 -16.13 21.97 8.22
CA HIS A 258 -16.05 22.18 9.68
C HIS A 258 -17.38 21.88 10.35
#